data_c1fb37199aa36009beeac52d66792b6a
#
_entry.id   c1fb37199aa36009beeac52d66792b6a
#
_cell.length_a   1.000
_cell.length_b   1.000
_cell.length_c   1.000
_cell.angle_alpha   90.00
_cell.angle_beta   90.00
_cell.angle_gamma   90.00
#
_symmetry.space_group_name_H-M   'P 1'
#
loop_
_entity.id
_entity.type
_entity.pdbx_description
1 polymer ?
#
loop_
_entity_poly.entity_id
_entity_poly.type
_entity_poly.pdbx_seq_one_letter_code
_entity_poly.pdbx_strand_id
1 'polypeptide(L)'
;MDLSFLNKCLDKDYSICFRLPCHNYVPRHFHITEAAVVEKKFTDCGGNKHQEKYISLQIWVSDDTDHQLTSEKMRKLLSTIDKGNECLPVKIEYEEKTLVFYDICEAQYSSDHLIINLGRIVAKCLAEDQCKPKTNCCNSNCC
;
A
#
# COMPACT_ATOMS: atom_id res chain seq x y z
N MET A 1 -2.61 6.62 -2.60
CA MET A 1 -1.63 7.75 -2.66
C MET A 1 -0.56 7.40 -3.68
N ASP A 2 -0.20 8.33 -4.58
CA ASP A 2 0.87 8.12 -5.57
C ASP A 2 2.25 8.56 -5.07
N LEU A 3 3.30 8.21 -5.83
CA LEU A 3 4.68 8.53 -5.46
C LEU A 3 4.94 10.05 -5.41
N SER A 4 4.34 10.83 -6.32
CA SER A 4 4.51 12.29 -6.34
C SER A 4 3.99 12.93 -5.06
N PHE A 5 2.82 12.49 -4.60
CA PHE A 5 2.24 12.99 -3.36
C PHE A 5 3.05 12.54 -2.13
N LEU A 6 3.48 11.27 -2.09
CA LEU A 6 4.33 10.77 -1.01
C LEU A 6 5.63 11.58 -0.92
N ASN A 7 6.29 11.86 -2.05
CA ASN A 7 7.50 12.69 -2.08
C ASN A 7 7.26 14.10 -1.53
N LYS A 8 6.10 14.70 -1.79
CA LYS A 8 5.73 16.00 -1.20
C LYS A 8 5.56 15.94 0.30
N CYS A 9 5.07 14.83 0.84
CA CYS A 9 4.95 14.65 2.29
C CYS A 9 6.31 14.55 3.01
N LEU A 10 7.37 14.24 2.27
CA LEU A 10 8.73 14.10 2.79
C LEU A 10 9.55 15.40 2.70
N ASP A 11 8.92 16.57 2.59
CA ASP A 11 9.58 17.87 2.33
C ASP A 11 10.51 18.33 3.45
N LYS A 12 10.22 17.94 4.68
CA LYS A 12 11.03 18.21 5.89
C LYS A 12 11.57 16.92 6.47
N ASP A 13 12.48 17.05 7.40
CA ASP A 13 13.02 15.89 8.11
C ASP A 13 12.08 15.48 9.25
N TYR A 14 11.45 14.34 9.07
CA TYR A 14 10.55 13.69 10.01
C TYR A 14 11.02 12.28 10.30
N SER A 15 10.72 11.77 11.50
CA SER A 15 10.70 10.33 11.75
C SER A 15 9.43 9.74 11.16
N ILE A 16 9.56 8.67 10.37
CA ILE A 16 8.41 8.06 9.68
C ILE A 16 7.79 6.99 10.57
N CYS A 17 6.46 7.00 10.65
CA CYS A 17 5.66 6.00 11.33
C CYS A 17 4.58 5.47 10.40
N PHE A 18 4.40 4.15 10.32
CA PHE A 18 3.26 3.54 9.66
C PHE A 18 2.22 3.12 10.67
N ARG A 19 0.96 3.52 10.45
CA ARG A 19 -0.18 3.16 11.29
C ARG A 19 -1.09 2.20 10.54
N LEU A 20 -1.27 1.01 11.12
CA LEU A 20 -2.10 -0.07 10.58
C LEU A 20 -3.61 0.25 10.71
N PRO A 21 -4.47 -0.42 9.94
CA PRO A 21 -5.92 -0.23 10.01
C PRO A 21 -6.54 -0.53 11.38
N CYS A 22 -5.88 -1.36 12.19
CA CYS A 22 -6.27 -1.65 13.59
C CYS A 22 -5.82 -0.56 14.58
N HIS A 23 -5.29 0.57 14.09
CA HIS A 23 -4.74 1.69 14.85
C HIS A 23 -3.42 1.41 15.59
N ASN A 24 -2.87 0.21 15.50
CA ASN A 24 -1.52 -0.08 15.97
C ASN A 24 -0.47 0.52 15.02
N TYR A 25 0.73 0.73 15.53
CA TYR A 25 1.86 1.17 14.72
C TYR A 25 2.76 -0.01 14.39
N VAL A 26 3.36 0.04 13.18
CA VAL A 26 4.53 -0.78 12.89
C VAL A 26 5.64 -0.38 13.87
N PRO A 27 6.38 -1.33 14.48
CA PRO A 27 7.50 -1.01 15.37
C PRO A 27 8.47 0.00 14.73
N ARG A 28 8.91 1.01 15.47
CA ARG A 28 9.67 2.16 14.91
C ARG A 28 11.00 1.79 14.26
N HIS A 29 11.58 0.67 14.64
CA HIS A 29 12.85 0.15 14.13
C HIS A 29 12.69 -0.72 12.86
N PHE A 30 11.69 -0.39 12.06
CA PHE A 30 11.50 -1.04 10.77
C PHE A 30 12.49 -0.52 9.73
N HIS A 31 12.78 -1.36 8.75
CA HIS A 31 13.52 -1.02 7.54
C HIS A 31 12.61 -1.13 6.32
N ILE A 32 12.87 -0.35 5.28
CA ILE A 32 12.35 -0.64 3.96
C ILE A 32 13.43 -1.44 3.24
N THR A 33 13.15 -2.72 3.02
CA THR A 33 14.12 -3.66 2.44
C THR A 33 14.07 -3.69 0.92
N GLU A 34 12.96 -3.24 0.34
CA GLU A 34 12.74 -3.24 -1.10
C GLU A 34 11.87 -2.05 -1.52
N ALA A 35 12.23 -1.45 -2.67
CA ALA A 35 11.42 -0.49 -3.41
C ALA A 35 11.36 -0.94 -4.88
N ALA A 36 10.21 -1.43 -5.32
CA ALA A 36 10.04 -2.04 -6.63
C ALA A 36 8.91 -1.39 -7.42
N VAL A 37 9.08 -1.32 -8.75
CA VAL A 37 7.97 -1.07 -9.69
C VAL A 37 7.39 -2.41 -10.09
N VAL A 38 6.14 -2.65 -9.75
CA VAL A 38 5.44 -3.91 -10.02
C VAL A 38 4.46 -3.70 -11.17
N GLU A 39 4.53 -4.59 -12.17
CA GLU A 39 3.55 -4.69 -13.23
C GLU A 39 2.82 -6.01 -13.12
N LYS A 40 1.50 -5.96 -12.93
CA LYS A 40 0.64 -7.13 -12.78
C LYS A 40 -0.33 -7.22 -13.95
N LYS A 41 -0.28 -8.32 -14.68
CA LYS A 41 -1.24 -8.67 -15.75
C LYS A 41 -2.10 -9.80 -15.26
N PHE A 42 -3.42 -9.65 -15.34
CA PHE A 42 -4.34 -10.66 -14.83
C PHE A 42 -5.64 -10.67 -15.62
N THR A 43 -6.43 -11.73 -15.41
CA THR A 43 -7.75 -11.90 -16.03
C THR A 43 -8.80 -11.99 -14.93
N ASP A 44 -9.90 -11.28 -15.06
CA ASP A 44 -11.02 -11.36 -14.13
C ASP A 44 -11.90 -12.60 -14.37
N CYS A 45 -12.92 -12.80 -13.52
CA CYS A 45 -13.85 -13.93 -13.65
C CYS A 45 -14.75 -13.84 -14.90
N GLY A 46 -14.85 -12.68 -15.55
CA GLY A 46 -15.54 -12.48 -16.82
C GLY A 46 -14.68 -12.74 -18.05
N GLY A 47 -13.37 -13.07 -17.86
CA GLY A 47 -12.44 -13.30 -18.96
C GLY A 47 -11.77 -12.03 -19.49
N ASN A 48 -12.02 -10.85 -18.89
CA ASN A 48 -11.40 -9.60 -19.31
C ASN A 48 -9.95 -9.52 -18.81
N LYS A 49 -9.06 -9.05 -19.68
CA LYS A 49 -7.64 -8.86 -19.35
C LYS A 49 -7.44 -7.49 -18.73
N HIS A 50 -6.70 -7.46 -17.64
CA HIS A 50 -6.34 -6.24 -16.90
C HIS A 50 -4.84 -6.13 -16.76
N GLN A 51 -4.39 -4.89 -16.58
CA GLN A 51 -3.02 -4.56 -16.24
C GLN A 51 -3.03 -3.46 -15.19
N GLU A 52 -2.28 -3.64 -14.12
CA GLU A 52 -2.02 -2.60 -13.14
C GLU A 52 -0.53 -2.44 -12.91
N LYS A 53 -0.12 -1.21 -12.59
CA LYS A 53 1.25 -0.86 -12.23
C LYS A 53 1.24 -0.10 -10.92
N TYR A 54 2.16 -0.44 -10.02
CA TYR A 54 2.30 0.25 -8.74
C TYR A 54 3.72 0.16 -8.22
N ILE A 55 4.03 0.98 -7.24
CA ILE A 55 5.28 0.89 -6.48
C ILE A 55 5.01 0.09 -5.22
N SER A 56 5.84 -0.91 -4.97
CA SER A 56 5.81 -1.67 -3.72
C SER A 56 7.00 -1.29 -2.85
N LEU A 57 6.72 -1.00 -1.58
CA LEU A 57 7.72 -0.80 -0.54
C LEU A 57 7.55 -1.90 0.50
N GLN A 58 8.56 -2.75 0.66
CA GLN A 58 8.52 -3.83 1.64
C GLN A 58 9.10 -3.36 2.98
N ILE A 59 8.33 -3.57 4.04
CA ILE A 59 8.73 -3.26 5.43
C ILE A 59 9.14 -4.55 6.14
N TRP A 60 10.29 -4.51 6.78
CA TRP A 60 10.78 -5.54 7.68
C TRP A 60 11.17 -4.94 9.03
N VAL A 61 10.77 -5.61 10.12
CA VAL A 61 11.11 -5.19 11.48
C VAL A 61 12.32 -5.98 11.93
N SER A 62 13.38 -5.27 12.27
CA SER A 62 14.66 -5.81 12.75
C SER A 62 14.70 -5.88 14.27
N ASP A 63 15.71 -6.57 14.81
CA ASP A 63 16.06 -6.52 16.24
C ASP A 63 16.87 -5.27 16.61
N ASP A 64 17.31 -4.48 15.61
CA ASP A 64 18.00 -3.20 15.81
C ASP A 64 17.01 -2.10 16.22
N THR A 65 16.77 -1.99 17.53
CA THR A 65 15.80 -1.05 18.10
C THR A 65 16.22 0.42 18.01
N ASP A 66 17.49 0.71 17.72
CA ASP A 66 18.00 2.08 17.59
C ASP A 66 17.78 2.64 16.18
N HIS A 67 17.41 1.78 15.22
CA HIS A 67 17.11 2.20 13.86
C HIS A 67 15.80 3.00 13.79
N GLN A 68 15.83 4.13 13.08
CA GLN A 68 14.64 4.89 12.72
C GLN A 68 14.74 5.35 11.26
N LEU A 69 13.65 5.17 10.52
CA LEU A 69 13.54 5.68 9.16
C LEU A 69 13.18 7.17 9.19
N THR A 70 14.03 7.99 8.57
CA THR A 70 13.76 9.43 8.39
C THR A 70 13.24 9.73 6.97
N SER A 71 12.62 10.91 6.81
CA SER A 71 12.19 11.41 5.51
C SER A 71 13.35 11.50 4.52
N GLU A 72 14.53 11.88 4.97
CA GLU A 72 15.73 11.94 4.13
C GLU A 72 16.10 10.57 3.57
N LYS A 73 16.17 9.55 4.45
CA LYS A 73 16.46 8.17 4.04
C LYS A 73 15.42 7.65 3.06
N MET A 74 14.15 7.92 3.33
CA MET A 74 13.05 7.50 2.46
C MET A 74 13.11 8.19 1.10
N ARG A 75 13.32 9.51 1.05
CA ARG A 75 13.51 10.24 -0.23
C ARG A 75 14.67 9.67 -1.04
N LYS A 76 15.79 9.38 -0.40
CA LYS A 76 16.95 8.78 -1.06
C LYS A 76 16.59 7.42 -1.67
N LEU A 77 15.86 6.58 -0.97
CA LEU A 77 15.37 5.30 -1.50
C LEU A 77 14.42 5.52 -2.68
N LEU A 78 13.41 6.38 -2.52
CA LEU A 78 12.42 6.64 -3.58
C LEU A 78 13.03 7.27 -4.82
N SER A 79 14.15 8.00 -4.69
CA SER A 79 14.88 8.57 -5.83
C SER A 79 15.57 7.53 -6.71
N THR A 80 15.67 6.28 -6.26
CA THR A 80 16.19 5.16 -7.08
C THR A 80 15.15 4.60 -8.03
N ILE A 81 13.87 4.95 -7.86
CA ILE A 81 12.80 4.54 -8.75
C ILE A 81 12.90 5.35 -10.05
N ASP A 82 12.83 4.64 -11.19
CA ASP A 82 12.96 5.24 -12.51
C ASP A 82 11.94 6.37 -12.73
N LYS A 83 12.39 7.43 -13.42
CA LYS A 83 11.53 8.53 -13.83
C LYS A 83 10.38 8.03 -14.71
N GLY A 84 9.23 8.72 -14.62
CA GLY A 84 8.02 8.35 -15.33
C GLY A 84 7.06 7.46 -14.50
N ASN A 85 7.44 7.14 -13.25
CA ASN A 85 6.61 6.36 -12.33
C ASN A 85 5.96 7.22 -11.22
N GLU A 86 6.03 8.56 -11.33
CA GLU A 86 5.60 9.50 -10.28
C GLU A 86 4.09 9.41 -9.97
N CYS A 87 3.28 9.06 -10.97
CA CYS A 87 1.82 8.92 -10.81
C CYS A 87 1.40 7.51 -10.37
N LEU A 88 2.33 6.58 -10.18
CA LEU A 88 1.99 5.24 -9.74
C LEU A 88 1.57 5.24 -8.27
N PRO A 89 0.52 4.48 -7.91
CA PRO A 89 0.14 4.29 -6.52
C PRO A 89 1.24 3.54 -5.78
N VAL A 90 1.46 3.94 -4.52
CA VAL A 90 2.41 3.27 -3.63
C VAL A 90 1.65 2.33 -2.70
N LYS A 91 2.09 1.08 -2.65
CA LYS A 91 1.61 0.04 -1.73
C LYS A 91 2.70 -0.33 -0.76
N ILE A 92 2.30 -0.73 0.44
CA ILE A 92 3.20 -1.19 1.49
C ILE A 92 3.01 -2.69 1.66
N GLU A 93 4.10 -3.42 1.63
CA GLU A 93 4.15 -4.84 2.01
C GLU A 93 4.68 -4.95 3.43
N TYR A 94 3.89 -5.55 4.31
CA TYR A 94 4.28 -5.75 5.71
C TYR A 94 3.83 -7.11 6.21
N GLU A 95 4.71 -7.81 6.90
CA GLU A 95 4.43 -9.10 7.52
C GLU A 95 4.08 -8.92 9.00
N GLU A 96 2.81 -9.17 9.36
CA GLU A 96 2.37 -9.30 10.74
C GLU A 96 2.47 -10.77 11.20
N LYS A 97 1.62 -11.62 10.63
CA LYS A 97 1.64 -13.09 10.72
C LYS A 97 1.80 -13.73 9.34
N THR A 98 1.37 -12.98 8.35
CA THR A 98 1.49 -13.28 6.92
C THR A 98 1.81 -11.99 6.21
N LEU A 99 2.40 -12.07 5.02
CA LEU A 99 2.64 -10.90 4.19
C LEU A 99 1.31 -10.31 3.74
N VAL A 100 1.09 -9.03 4.06
CA VAL A 100 -0.12 -8.28 3.72
C VAL A 100 0.26 -7.04 2.94
N PHE A 101 -0.53 -6.75 1.90
CA PHE A 101 -0.43 -5.52 1.13
C PHE A 101 -1.40 -4.48 1.68
N TYR A 102 -0.92 -3.26 1.82
CA TYR A 102 -1.69 -2.10 2.27
C TYR A 102 -1.62 -0.98 1.27
N ASP A 103 -2.74 -0.27 1.08
CA ASP A 103 -2.76 1.02 0.42
C ASP A 103 -2.36 2.12 1.41
N ILE A 104 -1.73 3.19 0.94
CA ILE A 104 -1.54 4.40 1.71
C ILE A 104 -2.80 5.25 1.58
N CYS A 105 -3.53 5.44 2.69
CA CYS A 105 -4.77 6.21 2.73
C CYS A 105 -4.50 7.69 2.94
N GLU A 106 -3.65 8.04 3.90
CA GLU A 106 -3.45 9.39 4.36
C GLU A 106 -2.05 9.57 4.96
N ALA A 107 -1.54 10.79 4.91
CA ALA A 107 -0.33 11.19 5.62
C ALA A 107 -0.67 12.35 6.56
N GLN A 108 -0.27 12.23 7.82
CA GLN A 108 -0.52 13.21 8.89
C GLN A 108 0.80 13.62 9.53
N TYR A 109 0.92 14.91 9.88
CA TYR A 109 2.09 15.43 10.58
C TYR A 109 1.79 15.58 12.07
N SER A 110 2.73 15.17 12.90
CA SER A 110 2.67 15.34 14.35
C SER A 110 4.06 15.68 14.88
N SER A 111 4.26 16.92 15.31
CA SER A 111 5.54 17.43 15.81
C SER A 111 6.71 17.11 14.87
N ASP A 112 7.45 16.05 15.16
CA ASP A 112 8.63 15.55 14.46
C ASP A 112 8.37 14.24 13.69
N HIS A 113 7.11 13.82 13.60
CA HIS A 113 6.72 12.56 12.94
C HIS A 113 5.85 12.80 11.71
N LEU A 114 6.10 12.02 10.67
CA LEU A 114 5.19 11.80 9.56
C LEU A 114 4.50 10.46 9.75
N ILE A 115 3.20 10.49 10.05
CA ILE A 115 2.38 9.31 10.25
C ILE A 115 1.69 8.96 8.92
N ILE A 116 2.01 7.81 8.37
CA ILE A 116 1.41 7.27 7.14
C ILE A 116 0.36 6.24 7.55
N ASN A 117 -0.91 6.57 7.33
CA ASN A 117 -2.04 5.70 7.63
C ASN A 117 -2.24 4.67 6.51
N LEU A 118 -2.23 3.41 6.88
CA LEU A 118 -2.41 2.28 5.98
C LEU A 118 -3.86 1.80 5.96
N GLY A 119 -4.34 1.43 4.77
CA GLY A 119 -5.66 0.85 4.55
C GLY A 119 -5.55 -0.57 4.00
N ARG A 120 -6.49 -1.43 4.36
CA ARG A 120 -6.56 -2.78 3.79
C ARG A 120 -6.98 -2.73 2.33
N ILE A 121 -6.28 -3.50 1.51
CA ILE A 121 -6.73 -3.76 0.14
C ILE A 121 -7.85 -4.79 0.21
N VAL A 122 -9.02 -4.40 -0.31
CA VAL A 122 -10.20 -5.28 -0.32
C VAL A 122 -10.39 -5.83 -1.73
N ALA A 123 -10.51 -7.15 -1.84
CA ALA A 123 -10.84 -7.78 -3.10
C ALA A 123 -12.23 -7.33 -3.57
N LYS A 124 -12.34 -7.00 -4.86
CA LYS A 124 -13.59 -6.60 -5.51
C LYS A 124 -13.83 -7.45 -6.74
N CYS A 125 -15.10 -7.67 -7.07
CA CYS A 125 -15.44 -8.23 -8.37
C CYS A 125 -15.18 -7.16 -9.45
N LEU A 126 -14.33 -7.48 -10.42
CA LEU A 126 -13.99 -6.58 -11.53
C LEU A 126 -14.92 -6.77 -12.73
N ALA A 127 -15.73 -7.83 -12.72
CA ALA A 127 -16.73 -8.15 -13.74
C ALA A 127 -18.16 -7.97 -13.20
N GLU A 128 -18.42 -6.92 -12.43
CA GLU A 128 -19.72 -6.69 -11.76
C GLU A 128 -20.89 -6.70 -12.73
N ASP A 129 -20.72 -6.17 -13.95
CA ASP A 129 -21.79 -6.15 -14.96
C ASP A 129 -22.15 -7.56 -15.46
N GLN A 130 -21.23 -8.51 -15.40
CA GLN A 130 -21.44 -9.91 -15.78
C GLN A 130 -21.87 -10.78 -14.59
N CYS A 131 -21.53 -10.37 -13.37
CA CYS A 131 -21.83 -11.07 -12.13
C CYS A 131 -23.14 -10.67 -11.47
N LYS A 132 -23.90 -9.72 -12.04
CA LYS A 132 -25.24 -9.39 -11.53
C LYS A 132 -26.13 -10.62 -11.65
N PRO A 133 -26.74 -11.12 -10.56
CA PRO A 133 -27.69 -12.22 -10.66
C PRO A 133 -28.80 -11.80 -11.61
N LYS A 134 -29.04 -12.58 -12.66
CA LYS A 134 -30.24 -12.43 -13.46
C LYS A 134 -31.39 -12.57 -12.48
N THR A 135 -32.22 -11.52 -12.37
CA THR A 135 -33.29 -11.34 -11.39
C THR A 135 -34.43 -12.37 -11.47
N ASN A 136 -34.14 -13.64 -11.74
CA ASN A 136 -35.14 -14.69 -11.88
C ASN A 136 -34.82 -16.01 -11.19
N CYS A 137 -33.97 -16.03 -10.16
CA CYS A 137 -33.70 -17.26 -9.42
C CYS A 137 -33.71 -17.03 -7.91
N CYS A 138 -34.84 -16.59 -7.36
CA CYS A 138 -35.21 -16.84 -5.96
C CYS A 138 -36.72 -16.75 -5.82
N ASN A 139 -37.44 -17.71 -6.42
CA ASN A 139 -38.72 -18.09 -5.84
C ASN A 139 -38.39 -19.00 -4.64
N SER A 140 -38.65 -18.47 -3.48
CA SER A 140 -39.00 -19.09 -2.22
C SER A 140 -38.94 -20.64 -2.17
N ASN A 141 -38.21 -21.13 -1.22
CA ASN A 141 -38.18 -22.44 -0.54
C ASN A 141 -36.85 -23.19 -0.73
N CYS A 142 -35.86 -22.80 0.05
CA CYS A 142 -34.92 -23.75 0.63
C CYS A 142 -34.55 -23.18 2.02
N CYS A 143 -35.21 -23.76 3.03
CA CYS A 143 -34.75 -23.70 4.42
C CYS A 143 -33.44 -24.43 4.56
#